data_df5ed4f55e2f529f1b1b263f149d8b3a
#
_entry.id   df5ed4f55e2f529f1b1b263f149d8b3a
#
_cell.length_a   1.000
_cell.length_b   1.000
_cell.length_c   1.000
_cell.angle_alpha   90.00
_cell.angle_beta   90.00
_cell.angle_gamma   90.00
#
_symmetry.space_group_name_H-M   'P 1'
#
loop_
_entity.id
_entity.type
_entity.pdbx_description
1 polymer ?
#
loop_
_entity_poly.entity_id
_entity_poly.type
_entity_poly.pdbx_seq_one_letter_code
_entity_poly.pdbx_strand_id
1 'polypeptide(L)'
;DLVIGIEVPSVEKTNELMKQCDRVLATGGAAMVEAAYSSGTPALGVGVGNAVITVDETADLDDAADKILMSKTLDLAASCSSDNAVIRVDAIHDEMLAKLQQRGGLVLDADQKAKLQQAIWVDGAINAKVVAQTPAFIADYAGFDIPEGTRFFIVPETGTGPDHPF
;
A
#
# COMPACT_ATOMS: atom_id res chain seq x y z
N ASP A 1 -10.31 33.53 -1.70
CA ASP A 1 -9.25 32.52 -1.57
C ASP A 1 -9.62 31.28 -2.36
N LEU A 2 -8.64 30.66 -3.06
CA LEU A 2 -8.87 29.48 -3.89
C LEU A 2 -8.75 28.18 -3.11
N VAL A 3 -8.05 28.20 -1.97
CA VAL A 3 -7.84 27.05 -1.09
C VAL A 3 -8.06 27.47 0.35
N ILE A 4 -8.89 26.74 1.06
CA ILE A 4 -9.21 26.97 2.47
C ILE A 4 -9.01 25.66 3.22
N GLY A 5 -8.32 25.70 4.35
CA GLY A 5 -8.07 24.55 5.23
C GLY A 5 -8.76 24.73 6.59
N ILE A 6 -9.17 23.61 7.19
CA ILE A 6 -9.62 23.58 8.59
C ILE A 6 -8.37 23.30 9.45
N GLU A 7 -7.93 24.30 10.22
CA GLU A 7 -6.71 24.24 11.04
C GLU A 7 -6.76 23.11 12.10
N VAL A 8 -7.90 22.98 12.77
CA VAL A 8 -8.12 21.90 13.76
C VAL A 8 -9.32 21.07 13.29
N PRO A 9 -9.07 19.94 12.62
CA PRO A 9 -10.14 19.09 12.09
C PRO A 9 -10.87 18.36 13.21
N SER A 10 -12.15 18.05 12.97
CA SER A 10 -12.96 17.13 13.76
C SER A 10 -14.02 16.48 12.87
N VAL A 11 -14.60 15.38 13.34
CA VAL A 11 -15.67 14.68 12.60
C VAL A 11 -16.86 15.60 12.39
N GLU A 12 -17.26 16.37 13.38
CA GLU A 12 -18.38 17.31 13.32
C GLU A 12 -18.13 18.40 12.26
N LYS A 13 -16.92 18.99 12.26
CA LYS A 13 -16.55 20.00 11.29
C LYS A 13 -16.51 19.43 9.87
N THR A 14 -15.99 18.22 9.71
CA THR A 14 -15.95 17.53 8.43
C THR A 14 -17.36 17.26 7.91
N ASN A 15 -18.25 16.75 8.73
CA ASN A 15 -19.63 16.49 8.36
C ASN A 15 -20.38 17.79 8.01
N GLU A 16 -20.12 18.87 8.74
CA GLU A 16 -20.74 20.17 8.45
C GLU A 16 -20.18 20.76 7.15
N LEU A 17 -18.86 20.67 6.92
CA LEU A 17 -18.25 21.11 5.66
C LEU A 17 -18.85 20.38 4.45
N MET A 18 -19.03 19.06 4.55
CA MET A 18 -19.63 18.28 3.46
C MET A 18 -21.03 18.78 3.07
N LYS A 19 -21.82 19.24 4.05
CA LYS A 19 -23.17 19.80 3.79
C LYS A 19 -23.15 21.19 3.16
N GLN A 20 -22.08 21.94 3.40
CA GLN A 20 -21.95 23.32 2.91
C GLN A 20 -21.32 23.42 1.50
N CYS A 21 -20.78 22.33 0.98
CA CYS A 21 -20.12 22.28 -0.32
C CYS A 21 -21.11 21.93 -1.45
N ASP A 22 -20.83 22.39 -2.65
CA ASP A 22 -21.57 21.98 -3.85
C ASP A 22 -21.23 20.55 -4.27
N ARG A 23 -20.00 20.08 -3.98
CA ARG A 23 -19.51 18.74 -4.26
C ARG A 23 -18.50 18.30 -3.21
N VAL A 24 -18.48 17.01 -2.92
CA VAL A 24 -17.53 16.38 -1.99
C VAL A 24 -16.65 15.39 -2.76
N LEU A 25 -15.34 15.52 -2.58
CA LEU A 25 -14.36 14.47 -2.93
C LEU A 25 -13.78 13.94 -1.62
N ALA A 26 -14.16 12.73 -1.25
CA ALA A 26 -13.71 12.10 -0.01
C ALA A 26 -12.75 10.95 -0.30
N THR A 27 -11.54 11.05 0.24
CA THR A 27 -10.55 9.97 0.19
C THR A 27 -10.25 9.50 1.60
N GLY A 28 -10.42 8.21 1.87
CA GLY A 28 -10.17 7.66 3.19
C GLY A 28 -10.76 6.28 3.41
N GLY A 29 -10.87 5.85 4.65
CA GLY A 29 -11.49 4.58 5.01
C GLY A 29 -13.01 4.56 4.78
N ALA A 30 -13.61 3.38 4.93
CA ALA A 30 -15.04 3.16 4.64
C ALA A 30 -15.97 4.15 5.36
N ALA A 31 -15.70 4.48 6.61
CA ALA A 31 -16.51 5.42 7.40
C ALA A 31 -16.52 6.84 6.80
N MET A 32 -15.39 7.31 6.24
CA MET A 32 -15.31 8.62 5.58
C MET A 32 -16.10 8.63 4.29
N VAL A 33 -16.01 7.57 3.50
CA VAL A 33 -16.73 7.42 2.24
C VAL A 33 -18.25 7.34 2.49
N GLU A 34 -18.66 6.58 3.51
CA GLU A 34 -20.06 6.48 3.94
C GLU A 34 -20.61 7.85 4.40
N ALA A 35 -19.82 8.58 5.21
CA ALA A 35 -20.20 9.93 5.65
C ALA A 35 -20.38 10.89 4.46
N ALA A 36 -19.49 10.82 3.46
CA ALA A 36 -19.60 11.64 2.26
C ALA A 36 -20.88 11.35 1.46
N TYR A 37 -21.16 10.08 1.20
CA TYR A 37 -22.39 9.70 0.49
C TYR A 37 -23.67 9.98 1.29
N SER A 38 -23.58 9.98 2.62
CA SER A 38 -24.71 10.27 3.52
C SER A 38 -24.89 11.77 3.81
N SER A 39 -23.99 12.64 3.34
CA SER A 39 -24.02 14.08 3.63
C SER A 39 -25.20 14.83 3.01
N GLY A 40 -25.83 14.27 1.97
CA GLY A 40 -26.83 14.92 1.15
C GLY A 40 -26.26 15.78 0.02
N THR A 41 -24.94 15.92 -0.07
CA THR A 41 -24.22 16.62 -1.14
C THR A 41 -23.71 15.62 -2.19
N PRO A 42 -23.72 15.93 -3.48
CA PRO A 42 -23.11 15.09 -4.50
C PRO A 42 -21.67 14.76 -4.16
N ALA A 43 -21.35 13.46 -4.00
CA ALA A 43 -20.06 13.01 -3.51
C ALA A 43 -19.39 11.98 -4.43
N LEU A 44 -18.06 12.05 -4.50
CA LEU A 44 -17.19 11.03 -5.06
C LEU A 44 -16.35 10.47 -3.91
N GLY A 45 -16.60 9.23 -3.53
CA GLY A 45 -15.87 8.54 -2.45
C GLY A 45 -14.79 7.62 -3.01
N VAL A 46 -13.56 7.77 -2.50
CA VAL A 46 -12.43 6.90 -2.79
C VAL A 46 -12.04 6.18 -1.51
N GLY A 47 -12.37 4.90 -1.44
CA GLY A 47 -12.09 4.04 -0.29
C GLY A 47 -10.70 3.40 -0.35
N VAL A 48 -10.53 2.35 0.44
CA VAL A 48 -9.32 1.52 0.43
C VAL A 48 -9.17 0.81 -0.91
N GLY A 49 -7.93 0.70 -1.37
CA GLY A 49 -7.57 -0.01 -2.58
C GLY A 49 -6.34 -0.87 -2.37
N ASN A 50 -6.14 -1.82 -3.28
CA ASN A 50 -4.91 -2.59 -3.41
C ASN A 50 -4.51 -2.57 -4.88
N ALA A 51 -3.45 -1.83 -5.21
CA ALA A 51 -2.95 -1.76 -6.57
C ALA A 51 -2.24 -3.07 -6.92
N VAL A 52 -2.74 -3.73 -7.96
CA VAL A 52 -2.22 -5.01 -8.45
C VAL A 52 -1.70 -4.82 -9.87
N ILE A 53 -0.45 -5.22 -10.10
CA ILE A 53 0.17 -5.27 -11.42
C ILE A 53 0.15 -6.70 -11.93
N THR A 54 -0.22 -6.87 -13.20
CA THR A 54 -0.04 -8.13 -13.92
C THR A 54 1.07 -7.97 -14.94
N VAL A 55 2.04 -8.89 -14.91
CA VAL A 55 3.17 -8.93 -15.85
C VAL A 55 3.13 -10.26 -16.58
N ASP A 56 3.10 -10.20 -17.91
CA ASP A 56 3.14 -11.37 -18.79
C ASP A 56 4.44 -11.40 -19.63
N GLU A 57 4.58 -12.42 -20.47
CA GLU A 57 5.77 -12.65 -21.30
C GLU A 57 5.98 -11.61 -22.42
N THR A 58 5.02 -10.73 -22.65
CA THR A 58 5.15 -9.66 -23.66
C THR A 58 5.73 -8.37 -23.06
N ALA A 59 5.89 -8.32 -21.75
CA ALA A 59 6.41 -7.14 -21.06
C ALA A 59 7.92 -7.00 -21.22
N ASP A 60 8.41 -5.76 -21.32
CA ASP A 60 9.81 -5.44 -21.03
C ASP A 60 10.02 -5.54 -19.50
N LEU A 61 10.71 -6.60 -19.06
CA LEU A 61 10.86 -6.89 -17.62
C LEU A 61 11.75 -5.90 -16.88
N ASP A 62 12.70 -5.25 -17.56
CA ASP A 62 13.51 -4.19 -16.95
C ASP A 62 12.66 -2.94 -16.73
N ASP A 63 11.92 -2.49 -17.72
CA ASP A 63 11.01 -1.36 -17.62
C ASP A 63 9.90 -1.63 -16.57
N ALA A 64 9.33 -2.83 -16.54
CA ALA A 64 8.33 -3.23 -15.55
C ALA A 64 8.90 -3.17 -14.13
N ALA A 65 10.11 -3.72 -13.92
CA ALA A 65 10.75 -3.71 -12.60
C ALA A 65 11.12 -2.29 -12.13
N ASP A 66 11.52 -1.40 -13.04
CA ASP A 66 11.81 0.00 -12.73
C ASP A 66 10.53 0.76 -12.31
N LYS A 67 9.42 0.52 -13.00
CA LYS A 67 8.12 1.12 -12.68
C LYS A 67 7.57 0.63 -11.34
N ILE A 68 7.67 -0.68 -11.07
CA ILE A 68 7.28 -1.27 -9.78
C ILE A 68 8.13 -0.68 -8.65
N LEU A 69 9.45 -0.60 -8.82
CA LEU A 69 10.32 0.03 -7.86
C LEU A 69 9.91 1.47 -7.58
N MET A 70 9.73 2.27 -8.63
CA MET A 70 9.36 3.68 -8.50
C MET A 70 8.04 3.83 -7.74
N SER A 71 7.02 3.07 -8.12
CA SER A 71 5.72 3.10 -7.46
C SER A 71 5.79 2.64 -6.00
N LYS A 72 6.46 1.51 -5.74
CA LYS A 72 6.54 0.94 -4.38
C LYS A 72 7.37 1.77 -3.41
N THR A 73 8.33 2.53 -3.89
CA THR A 73 9.21 3.34 -3.03
C THR A 73 8.83 4.82 -2.97
N LEU A 74 7.87 5.26 -3.76
CA LEU A 74 7.35 6.62 -3.69
C LEU A 74 6.66 6.81 -2.33
N ASP A 75 7.12 7.83 -1.60
CA ASP A 75 6.59 8.21 -0.29
C ASP A 75 6.45 7.01 0.68
N LEU A 76 7.43 6.11 0.67
CA LEU A 76 7.44 4.88 1.48
C LEU A 76 6.16 4.03 1.31
N ALA A 77 5.59 4.00 0.11
CA ALA A 77 4.34 3.33 -0.22
C ALA A 77 3.11 3.82 0.57
N ALA A 78 3.14 5.06 1.09
CA ALA A 78 2.01 5.65 1.80
C ALA A 78 0.83 5.96 0.88
N SER A 79 1.08 6.15 -0.43
CA SER A 79 0.03 6.40 -1.41
C SER A 79 -0.86 5.16 -1.62
N CYS A 80 -2.18 5.36 -1.66
CA CYS A 80 -3.13 4.29 -1.98
C CYS A 80 -3.02 3.76 -3.42
N SER A 81 -2.28 4.45 -4.29
CA SER A 81 -1.97 4.02 -5.66
C SER A 81 -0.64 3.27 -5.79
N SER A 82 0.11 3.11 -4.70
CA SER A 82 1.37 2.34 -4.72
C SER A 82 1.10 0.87 -5.00
N ASP A 83 1.91 0.30 -5.87
CA ASP A 83 1.81 -1.11 -6.23
C ASP A 83 2.07 -2.01 -5.02
N ASN A 84 1.11 -2.86 -4.68
CA ASN A 84 1.18 -3.75 -3.53
C ASN A 84 1.31 -5.22 -3.91
N ALA A 85 0.74 -5.64 -5.02
CA ALA A 85 0.82 -7.01 -5.48
C ALA A 85 1.29 -7.07 -6.93
N VAL A 86 2.11 -8.07 -7.23
CA VAL A 86 2.58 -8.37 -8.59
C VAL A 86 2.16 -9.80 -8.94
N ILE A 87 1.25 -9.93 -9.88
CA ILE A 87 0.87 -11.20 -10.49
C ILE A 87 1.70 -11.39 -11.75
N ARG A 88 2.38 -12.49 -11.87
CA ARG A 88 3.23 -12.81 -13.02
C ARG A 88 2.97 -14.22 -13.51
N VAL A 89 3.05 -14.41 -14.82
CA VAL A 89 2.94 -15.75 -15.43
C VAL A 89 4.19 -16.58 -15.12
N ASP A 90 4.05 -17.89 -15.03
CA ASP A 90 5.14 -18.81 -14.65
C ASP A 90 6.36 -18.68 -15.56
N ALA A 91 6.15 -18.44 -16.84
CA ALA A 91 7.22 -18.35 -17.84
C ALA A 91 8.28 -17.28 -17.53
N ILE A 92 7.89 -16.21 -16.84
CA ILE A 92 8.79 -15.09 -16.49
C ILE A 92 9.04 -14.98 -14.98
N HIS A 93 8.57 -15.93 -14.19
CA HIS A 93 8.60 -15.86 -12.73
C HIS A 93 10.00 -15.55 -12.18
N ASP A 94 10.96 -16.41 -12.52
CA ASP A 94 12.32 -16.32 -11.96
C ASP A 94 13.05 -15.07 -12.46
N GLU A 95 12.87 -14.75 -13.75
CA GLU A 95 13.49 -13.57 -14.35
C GLU A 95 12.96 -12.27 -13.71
N MET A 96 11.63 -12.13 -13.60
CA MET A 96 11.02 -10.97 -12.99
C MET A 96 11.45 -10.82 -11.52
N LEU A 97 11.51 -11.92 -10.77
CA LEU A 97 11.97 -11.91 -9.39
C LEU A 97 13.42 -11.44 -9.29
N ALA A 98 14.30 -11.94 -10.16
CA ALA A 98 15.70 -11.50 -10.21
C ALA A 98 15.83 -10.01 -10.55
N LYS A 99 15.00 -9.48 -11.47
CA LYS A 99 14.98 -8.05 -11.80
C LYS A 99 14.56 -7.18 -10.61
N LEU A 100 13.56 -7.61 -9.84
CA LEU A 100 13.14 -6.91 -8.63
C LEU A 100 14.21 -6.95 -7.53
N GLN A 101 14.90 -8.09 -7.36
CA GLN A 101 16.02 -8.22 -6.40
C GLN A 101 17.20 -7.30 -6.76
N GLN A 102 17.56 -7.20 -8.04
CA GLN A 102 18.60 -6.27 -8.53
C GLN A 102 18.28 -4.81 -8.20
N ARG A 103 17.02 -4.49 -7.99
CA ARG A 103 16.51 -3.16 -7.64
C ARG A 103 16.30 -2.95 -6.13
N GLY A 104 16.84 -3.86 -5.32
CA GLY A 104 16.78 -3.78 -3.86
C GLY A 104 15.54 -4.44 -3.25
N GLY A 105 14.83 -5.26 -4.00
CA GLY A 105 13.78 -6.12 -3.45
C GLY A 105 14.38 -7.27 -2.64
N LEU A 106 13.96 -7.44 -1.39
CA LEU A 106 14.32 -8.57 -0.54
C LEU A 106 13.20 -9.60 -0.52
N VAL A 107 13.47 -10.79 -1.05
CA VAL A 107 12.55 -11.93 -0.92
C VAL A 107 12.65 -12.46 0.49
N LEU A 108 11.54 -12.42 1.22
CA LEU A 108 11.50 -12.90 2.60
C LEU A 108 11.39 -14.43 2.64
N ASP A 109 12.15 -15.01 3.55
CA ASP A 109 11.98 -16.42 3.92
C ASP A 109 10.77 -16.63 4.84
N ALA A 110 10.48 -17.88 5.21
CA ALA A 110 9.30 -18.23 5.99
C ALA A 110 9.32 -17.64 7.41
N ASP A 111 10.49 -17.54 8.06
CA ASP A 111 10.63 -16.95 9.39
C ASP A 111 10.44 -15.44 9.34
N GLN A 112 11.11 -14.78 8.40
CA GLN A 112 10.97 -13.33 8.15
C GLN A 112 9.52 -12.96 7.80
N LYS A 113 8.85 -13.75 6.93
CA LYS A 113 7.44 -13.56 6.60
C LYS A 113 6.55 -13.66 7.83
N ALA A 114 6.75 -14.66 8.68
CA ALA A 114 5.95 -14.84 9.90
C ALA A 114 6.14 -13.66 10.88
N LYS A 115 7.38 -13.20 11.07
CA LYS A 115 7.69 -12.03 11.91
C LYS A 115 7.08 -10.75 11.34
N LEU A 116 7.20 -10.54 10.02
CA LEU A 116 6.61 -9.40 9.35
C LEU A 116 5.08 -9.40 9.50
N GLN A 117 4.43 -10.54 9.34
CA GLN A 117 2.98 -10.68 9.51
C GLN A 117 2.54 -10.27 10.92
N GLN A 118 3.24 -10.72 11.95
CA GLN A 118 2.95 -10.35 13.35
C GLN A 118 3.17 -8.86 13.63
N ALA A 119 4.15 -8.25 12.96
CA ALA A 119 4.45 -6.83 13.11
C ALA A 119 3.40 -5.92 12.41
N ILE A 120 2.94 -6.34 11.23
CA ILE A 120 2.00 -5.56 10.40
C ILE A 120 0.56 -5.70 10.89
N TRP A 121 0.15 -6.89 11.32
CA TRP A 121 -1.25 -7.16 11.69
C TRP A 121 -1.38 -7.31 13.21
N VAL A 122 -2.08 -6.36 13.84
CA VAL A 122 -2.36 -6.37 15.27
C VAL A 122 -3.87 -6.30 15.45
N ASP A 123 -4.43 -7.28 16.15
CA ASP A 123 -5.88 -7.38 16.42
C ASP A 123 -6.76 -7.29 15.15
N GLY A 124 -6.26 -7.86 14.05
CA GLY A 124 -6.97 -7.87 12.76
C GLY A 124 -6.93 -6.54 11.98
N ALA A 125 -6.18 -5.56 12.46
CA ALA A 125 -5.99 -4.28 11.82
C ALA A 125 -4.51 -4.03 11.47
N ILE A 126 -4.28 -3.16 10.50
CA ILE A 126 -2.92 -2.73 10.15
C ILE A 126 -2.30 -1.94 11.30
N ASN A 127 -1.08 -2.26 11.68
CA ASN A 127 -0.35 -1.56 12.72
C ASN A 127 0.14 -0.19 12.21
N ALA A 128 -0.45 0.89 12.73
CA ALA A 128 -0.10 2.24 12.32
C ALA A 128 1.39 2.61 12.51
N LYS A 129 2.12 1.90 13.38
CA LYS A 129 3.55 2.16 13.63
C LYS A 129 4.44 1.77 12.45
N VAL A 130 4.01 0.85 11.60
CA VAL A 130 4.79 0.39 10.44
C VAL A 130 4.35 1.02 9.12
N VAL A 131 3.28 1.80 9.13
CA VAL A 131 2.78 2.51 7.94
C VAL A 131 3.73 3.64 7.57
N ALA A 132 4.04 3.76 6.27
CA ALA A 132 4.96 4.76 5.73
C ALA A 132 6.35 4.78 6.43
N GLN A 133 6.86 3.61 6.75
CA GLN A 133 8.18 3.43 7.34
C GLN A 133 9.17 2.81 6.36
N THR A 134 10.46 3.02 6.61
CA THR A 134 11.51 2.39 5.80
C THR A 134 11.58 0.88 6.02
N PRO A 135 12.06 0.08 5.05
CA PRO A 135 12.28 -1.35 5.26
C PRO A 135 13.17 -1.66 6.47
N ALA A 136 14.18 -0.83 6.72
CA ALA A 136 15.06 -1.00 7.88
C ALA A 136 14.30 -0.85 9.21
N PHE A 137 13.44 0.16 9.32
CA PHE A 137 12.59 0.34 10.51
C PHE A 137 11.63 -0.83 10.69
N ILE A 138 10.97 -1.25 9.60
CA ILE A 138 10.00 -2.35 9.66
C ILE A 138 10.68 -3.67 10.07
N ALA A 139 11.86 -3.96 9.52
CA ALA A 139 12.63 -5.16 9.86
C ALA A 139 13.08 -5.17 11.33
N ASP A 140 13.63 -4.05 11.81
CA ASP A 140 14.01 -3.88 13.22
C ASP A 140 12.80 -4.06 14.15
N TYR A 141 11.68 -3.42 13.83
CA TYR A 141 10.42 -3.54 14.57
C TYR A 141 9.88 -4.98 14.59
N ALA A 142 10.02 -5.70 13.48
CA ALA A 142 9.60 -7.09 13.34
C ALA A 142 10.60 -8.11 13.91
N GLY A 143 11.84 -7.69 14.22
CA GLY A 143 12.88 -8.51 14.83
C GLY A 143 13.61 -9.43 13.86
N PHE A 144 13.96 -8.92 12.66
CA PHE A 144 14.84 -9.61 11.72
C PHE A 144 15.79 -8.67 11.00
N ASP A 145 16.95 -9.19 10.61
CA ASP A 145 17.99 -8.44 9.90
C ASP A 145 17.73 -8.41 8.39
N ILE A 146 18.14 -7.32 7.74
CA ILE A 146 18.08 -7.18 6.30
C ILE A 146 19.41 -6.66 5.73
N PRO A 147 19.76 -7.00 4.47
CA PRO A 147 20.91 -6.43 3.79
C PRO A 147 20.81 -4.91 3.65
N GLU A 148 21.96 -4.24 3.71
CA GLU A 148 22.04 -2.82 3.35
C GLU A 148 21.58 -2.60 1.91
N GLY A 149 20.87 -1.51 1.67
CA GLY A 149 20.32 -1.21 0.34
C GLY A 149 18.97 -1.87 0.04
N THR A 150 18.38 -2.63 0.99
CA THR A 150 17.01 -3.14 0.83
C THR A 150 16.03 -1.97 0.71
N ARG A 151 15.26 -1.95 -0.36
CA ARG A 151 14.31 -0.87 -0.69
C ARG A 151 12.84 -1.25 -0.46
N PHE A 152 12.51 -2.53 -0.60
CA PHE A 152 11.17 -3.07 -0.38
C PHE A 152 11.24 -4.58 -0.12
N PHE A 153 10.19 -5.11 0.49
CA PHE A 153 10.05 -6.55 0.72
C PHE A 153 9.23 -7.21 -0.38
N ILE A 154 9.59 -8.43 -0.72
CA ILE A 154 8.84 -9.32 -1.60
C ILE A 154 8.39 -10.50 -0.76
N VAL A 155 7.08 -10.64 -0.58
CA VAL A 155 6.48 -11.73 0.16
C VAL A 155 5.86 -12.71 -0.82
N PRO A 156 6.44 -13.90 -1.05
CA PRO A 156 5.83 -14.90 -1.91
C PRO A 156 4.50 -15.40 -1.33
N GLU A 157 3.44 -15.31 -2.14
CA GLU A 157 2.12 -15.83 -1.84
C GLU A 157 1.64 -16.79 -2.94
N THR A 158 0.83 -17.77 -2.56
CA THR A 158 0.26 -18.77 -3.48
C THR A 158 -1.26 -18.74 -3.52
N GLY A 159 -1.86 -17.79 -2.82
CA GLY A 159 -3.31 -17.65 -2.72
C GLY A 159 -3.71 -16.20 -2.41
N THR A 160 -4.99 -16.02 -2.19
CA THR A 160 -5.62 -14.75 -1.84
C THR A 160 -6.62 -14.96 -0.70
N GLY A 161 -7.07 -13.87 -0.10
CA GLY A 161 -8.08 -13.89 0.96
C GLY A 161 -7.48 -13.84 2.38
N PRO A 162 -8.29 -14.08 3.42
CA PRO A 162 -7.89 -13.87 4.81
C PRO A 162 -6.68 -14.68 5.27
N ASP A 163 -6.46 -15.85 4.66
CA ASP A 163 -5.32 -16.74 4.97
C ASP A 163 -4.01 -16.29 4.29
N HIS A 164 -4.09 -15.31 3.40
CA HIS A 164 -2.98 -14.73 2.64
C HIS A 164 -2.98 -13.21 2.80
N PRO A 165 -2.50 -12.69 3.95
CA PRO A 165 -2.70 -11.30 4.36
C PRO A 165 -1.73 -10.28 3.73
N PHE A 166 -0.90 -10.70 2.77
CA PHE A 166 0.04 -9.82 2.04
C PHE A 166 -0.40 -9.51 0.62
#